data_23faaca7a70884c1cb08d0efb7ddbdc6
#
_entry.id   23faaca7a70884c1cb08d0efb7ddbdc6
#
_cell.length_a   1.000
_cell.length_b   1.000
_cell.length_c   1.000
_cell.angle_alpha   90.00
_cell.angle_beta   90.00
_cell.angle_gamma   90.00
#
_symmetry.space_group_name_H-M   'P 1'
#
loop_
_entity.id
_entity.type
_entity.pdbx_description
1 polymer ?
#
loop_
_entity_poly.entity_id
_entity_poly.type
_entity_poly.pdbx_seq_one_letter_code
_entity_poly.pdbx_strand_id
1 'polypeptide(L)' 'MFKIYTTNYCPYCKRAKELLTSLSLKFEEIDVTENTEARDEASKKAGGWMTVPMIFRDEGFIGGFDDLYKLHLQGKLKH' A
#
# COMPACT_ATOMS: atom_id res chain seq x y z
N MET A 1 9.28 6.20 4.71
CA MET A 1 9.11 5.74 3.33
C MET A 1 7.90 4.81 3.23
N PHE A 2 7.15 4.90 2.15
CA PHE A 2 6.00 4.03 1.95
C PHE A 2 6.42 2.71 1.33
N LYS A 3 5.75 1.65 1.72
CA LYS A 3 5.92 0.34 1.13
C LYS A 3 4.55 -0.19 0.74
N ILE A 4 4.38 -0.64 -0.50
CA ILE A 4 3.10 -1.06 -1.01
C ILE A 4 3.22 -2.46 -1.61
N TYR A 5 2.39 -3.37 -1.12
CA TYR A 5 2.32 -4.74 -1.63
C TYR A 5 1.17 -4.82 -2.62
N THR A 6 1.47 -5.23 -3.85
CA THR A 6 0.53 -5.15 -4.97
C THR A 6 0.43 -6.47 -5.71
N THR A 7 -0.59 -6.56 -6.58
CA THR A 7 -0.67 -7.61 -7.60
C THR A 7 -0.83 -6.93 -8.96
N ASN A 8 -0.47 -7.64 -10.02
CA ASN A 8 -0.49 -7.07 -11.37
C ASN A 8 -1.89 -6.94 -11.97
N TYR A 9 -2.91 -7.49 -11.30
CA TYR A 9 -4.30 -7.44 -11.76
C TYR A 9 -5.20 -6.57 -10.88
N CYS A 10 -4.65 -5.80 -9.97
CA CYS A 10 -5.44 -5.04 -8.99
C CYS A 10 -5.55 -3.57 -9.41
N PRO A 11 -6.75 -3.09 -9.79
CA PRO A 11 -6.91 -1.69 -10.18
C PRO A 11 -6.68 -0.72 -9.02
N TYR A 12 -7.00 -1.12 -7.79
CA TYR A 12 -6.76 -0.27 -6.62
C TYR A 12 -5.28 -0.13 -6.30
N CYS A 13 -4.48 -1.16 -6.60
CA CYS A 13 -3.03 -1.06 -6.48
C CYS A 13 -2.49 0.02 -7.40
N LYS A 14 -2.98 0.05 -8.64
CA LYS A 14 -2.59 1.06 -9.61
C LYS A 14 -2.97 2.47 -9.12
N ARG A 15 -4.18 2.63 -8.61
CA ARG A 15 -4.65 3.91 -8.09
C ARG A 15 -3.80 4.39 -6.92
N ALA A 16 -3.44 3.47 -6.02
CA ALA A 16 -2.59 3.82 -4.88
C ALA A 16 -1.23 4.31 -5.34
N LYS A 17 -0.62 3.63 -6.29
CA LYS A 17 0.67 4.03 -6.84
C LYS A 17 0.59 5.39 -7.54
N GLU A 18 -0.47 5.62 -8.30
CA GLU A 18 -0.68 6.89 -8.97
C GLU A 18 -0.84 8.03 -7.97
N LEU A 19 -1.58 7.80 -6.89
CA LEU A 19 -1.75 8.80 -5.85
C LEU A 19 -0.42 9.17 -5.20
N LEU A 20 0.36 8.17 -4.79
CA LEU A 20 1.67 8.42 -4.18
C LEU A 20 2.60 9.15 -5.15
N THR A 21 2.60 8.77 -6.41
CA THR A 21 3.41 9.42 -7.44
C THR A 21 2.98 10.87 -7.64
N SER A 22 1.69 11.13 -7.70
CA SER A 22 1.17 12.49 -7.89
C SER A 22 1.52 13.42 -6.74
N LEU A 23 1.70 12.87 -5.56
CA LEU A 23 2.10 13.63 -4.37
C LEU A 23 3.61 13.71 -4.19
N SER A 24 4.37 13.18 -5.15
CA SER A 24 5.83 13.10 -5.10
C SER A 24 6.36 12.36 -3.88
N LEU A 25 5.58 11.39 -3.40
CA LEU A 25 5.97 10.55 -2.28
C LEU A 25 6.69 9.31 -2.79
N LYS A 26 7.85 9.04 -2.21
CA LYS A 26 8.62 7.84 -2.59
C LYS A 26 8.00 6.61 -1.94
N PHE A 27 7.98 5.52 -2.69
CA PHE A 27 7.49 4.25 -2.18
C PHE A 27 8.23 3.09 -2.81
N GLU A 28 8.25 1.98 -2.11
CA GLU A 28 8.77 0.72 -2.63
C GLU A 28 7.59 -0.18 -2.96
N GLU A 29 7.53 -0.66 -4.19
CA GLU A 29 6.49 -1.60 -4.61
C GLU A 29 7.01 -3.03 -4.53
N ILE A 30 6.23 -3.90 -3.92
CA ILE A 30 6.54 -5.32 -3.84
C ILE A 30 5.38 -6.07 -4.49
N ASP A 31 5.64 -6.61 -5.68
CA ASP A 31 4.64 -7.40 -6.41
C ASP A 31 4.56 -8.79 -5.80
N VAL A 32 3.38 -9.14 -5.30
CA VAL A 32 3.16 -10.43 -4.65
C VAL A 32 2.21 -11.33 -5.47
N THR A 33 2.07 -11.04 -6.76
CA THR A 33 1.18 -11.81 -7.63
C THR A 33 1.50 -13.31 -7.56
N GLU A 34 2.78 -13.65 -7.61
CA GLU A 34 3.24 -15.04 -7.57
C GLU A 34 4.05 -15.36 -6.32
N ASN A 35 4.10 -14.43 -5.37
CA ASN A 35 4.89 -14.61 -4.15
C ASN A 35 3.97 -14.66 -2.94
N THR A 36 3.41 -15.84 -2.68
CA THR A 36 2.48 -16.04 -1.58
C THR A 36 3.14 -15.87 -0.22
N GLU A 37 4.43 -16.20 -0.09
CA GLU A 37 5.14 -16.01 1.18
C GLU A 37 5.22 -14.54 1.56
N ALA A 38 5.61 -13.68 0.63
CA ALA A 38 5.68 -12.25 0.88
C ALA A 38 4.30 -11.67 1.19
N ARG A 39 3.27 -12.16 0.49
CA ARG A 39 1.90 -11.74 0.74
C ARG A 39 1.43 -12.12 2.13
N ASP A 40 1.73 -13.35 2.55
CA ASP A 40 1.37 -13.83 3.88
C ASP A 40 2.09 -13.06 4.98
N GLU A 41 3.37 -12.77 4.79
CA GLU A 41 4.13 -11.97 5.74
C GLU A 41 3.55 -10.57 5.87
N ALA A 42 3.21 -9.93 4.75
CA ALA A 42 2.60 -8.60 4.77
C ALA A 42 1.25 -8.64 5.47
N SER A 43 0.44 -9.67 5.20
CA SER A 43 -0.85 -9.84 5.83
C SER A 43 -0.71 -9.96 7.35
N LYS A 44 0.26 -10.71 7.83
CA LYS A 44 0.52 -10.86 9.27
C LYS A 44 0.93 -9.53 9.89
N LYS A 45 1.81 -8.79 9.23
CA LYS A 45 2.22 -7.46 9.71
C LYS A 45 1.06 -6.47 9.73
N ALA A 46 0.09 -6.68 8.86
CA ALA A 46 -1.10 -5.84 8.76
C ALA A 46 -2.23 -6.29 9.69
N GLY A 47 -1.98 -7.25 10.57
CA GLY A 47 -3.00 -7.73 11.50
C GLY A 47 -4.03 -8.65 10.88
N GLY A 48 -3.67 -9.35 9.80
CA GLY A 48 -4.57 -10.27 9.12
C GLY A 48 -5.29 -9.68 7.92
N TRP A 49 -4.81 -8.56 7.39
CA TRP A 49 -5.39 -7.92 6.21
C TRP A 49 -5.24 -8.83 4.99
N MET A 50 -6.33 -9.12 4.31
CA MET A 50 -6.37 -10.15 3.27
C MET A 50 -6.40 -9.63 1.84
N THR A 51 -6.51 -8.33 1.64
CA THR A 51 -6.64 -7.74 0.30
C THR A 51 -5.43 -6.91 -0.07
N VAL A 52 -5.24 -6.71 -1.38
CA VAL A 52 -4.23 -5.79 -1.91
C VAL A 52 -4.93 -4.53 -2.43
N PRO A 53 -4.28 -3.37 -2.43
CA PRO A 53 -2.93 -3.14 -1.94
C PRO A 53 -2.83 -3.18 -0.42
N MET A 54 -1.67 -3.58 0.09
CA MET A 54 -1.35 -3.45 1.51
C MET A 54 -0.30 -2.36 1.62
N ILE A 55 -0.65 -1.25 2.26
CA ILE A 55 0.16 -0.04 2.28
C ILE A 55 0.70 0.20 3.68
N PHE A 56 2.01 0.35 3.76
CA PHE A 56 2.69 0.63 5.02
C PHE A 56 3.40 1.97 4.91
N ARG A 57 3.47 2.70 6.01
CA ARG A 57 4.28 3.91 6.13
C ARG A 57 5.30 3.64 7.23
N ASP A 58 6.56 3.57 6.85
CA ASP A 58 7.64 3.14 7.73
C ASP A 58 7.31 1.76 8.30
N GLU A 59 7.10 1.61 9.59
CA GLU A 59 6.73 0.34 10.21
C GLU A 59 5.22 0.22 10.51
N GLY A 60 4.45 1.26 10.20
CA GLY A 60 3.03 1.29 10.48
C GLY A 60 2.18 0.88 9.30
N PHE A 61 1.16 0.09 9.54
CA PHE A 61 0.22 -0.31 8.51
C PHE A 61 -0.86 0.77 8.32
N ILE A 62 -1.07 1.19 7.07
CA ILE A 62 -2.11 2.17 6.73
C ILE A 62 -3.42 1.46 6.37
N GLY A 63 -3.36 0.47 5.51
CA GLY A 63 -4.53 -0.21 4.98
C GLY A 63 -4.48 -0.34 3.48
N GLY A 64 -5.65 -0.32 2.85
CA GLY A 64 -5.79 -0.34 1.40
C GLY A 64 -5.83 1.05 0.79
N PHE A 65 -6.27 1.12 -0.47
CA PHE A 65 -6.34 2.40 -1.18
C PHE A 65 -7.29 3.38 -0.48
N ASP A 66 -8.44 2.92 -0.01
CA ASP A 66 -9.41 3.80 0.63
C ASP A 66 -8.83 4.48 1.87
N ASP A 67 -8.08 3.73 2.66
CA ASP A 67 -7.43 4.27 3.85
C ASP A 67 -6.35 5.29 3.48
N LEU A 68 -5.58 5.00 2.44
CA LEU A 68 -4.57 5.93 1.93
C LEU A 68 -5.23 7.21 1.44
N TYR A 69 -6.33 7.10 0.71
CA TYR A 69 -7.05 8.24 0.18
C TYR A 69 -7.63 9.11 1.28
N LYS A 70 -8.15 8.50 2.34
CA LYS A 70 -8.63 9.23 3.51
C LYS A 70 -7.53 10.07 4.15
N LEU A 71 -6.35 9.50 4.29
CA LEU A 71 -5.20 10.25 4.81
C LEU A 71 -4.85 11.43 3.91
N HIS A 72 -4.93 11.23 2.60
CA HIS A 72 -4.70 12.31 1.64
C HIS A 72 -5.71 13.44 1.84
N LEU A 73 -6.99 13.12 1.96
CA LEU A 73 -8.04 14.12 2.16
C LEU A 73 -7.88 14.86 3.48
N GLN A 74 -7.30 14.23 4.49
CA GLN A 74 -7.06 14.84 5.80
C GLN A 74 -5.75 15.63 5.84
N GLY A 75 -5.00 15.65 4.73
CA GLY A 75 -3.72 16.34 4.67
C GLY A 75 -2.60 15.64 5.44
N LYS A 76 -2.75 14.36 5.74
CA LYS A 76 -1.78 13.61 6.55
C LYS A 76 -0.70 12.90 5.73
N LEU A 77 -0.75 13.00 4.41
CA LEU A 77 0.25 12.39 3.52
C LEU A 77 1.36 13.36 3.13
N LYS A 78 1.45 14.49 3.76
CA LYS A 78 2.51 15.47 3.46
C LYS A 78 3.85 15.01 4.01
N HIS A 79 4.92 15.42 3.31
CA HIS A 79 6.31 15.18 3.72
C HIS A 79 6.62 15.79 5.08
#